data_69dd21a0a9361425a44a8781740b076c
#
_entry.id   69dd21a0a9361425a44a8781740b076c
#
_cell.length_a   1.000
_cell.length_b   1.000
_cell.length_c   1.000
_cell.angle_alpha   90.00
_cell.angle_beta   90.00
_cell.angle_gamma   90.00
#
_symmetry.space_group_name_H-M   'P 1'
#
loop_
_entity.id
_entity.type
_entity.pdbx_description
1 polymer ?
#
loop_
_entity_poly.entity_id
_entity_poly.type
_entity_poly.pdbx_seq_one_letter_code
_entity_poly.pdbx_strand_id
1 'polypeptide(L)'
;MPKLNVLVAGSTGYIGVQLIKLLIKHKYINIKYLCGSSSIGKKISDYDSTIKKKLPLISKFNKSMLKEIDVIFTALPNGEAQEISNLLLKKNTLIDLSADFRLNQNDYFKWYKTKHKSVNNIKKSIYSLPEINKENLKKYQIISCPGCYPTSILIPLIPLVKKELINSNNIIIDSKSGYSGAGRGVHKKYSKNNLYESLSAYGVGFHRHNPEIENEIKKISGTNLNITFTPHLTPMFRGILSTIYIDLKKNVNQKKILNTLKIFYKNQKFIKIMKKDSLLSTNDVINTNNCYISVCKTKYKNKLIILSVIDNLIKGGSGQAIQNMNKKYNFKETIGLI
;
A
#
# COMPACT_ATOMS: atom_id res chain seq x y z
N MET A 1 2.37 -3.24 28.71
CA MET A 1 3.30 -2.47 27.88
C MET A 1 2.77 -1.04 27.80
N PRO A 2 3.62 -0.01 27.91
CA PRO A 2 3.20 1.37 27.71
C PRO A 2 2.67 1.54 26.27
N LYS A 3 1.71 2.44 26.09
CA LYS A 3 1.18 2.75 24.77
C LYS A 3 2.18 3.59 23.97
N LEU A 4 2.32 3.32 22.68
CA LEU A 4 3.09 4.14 21.77
C LEU A 4 2.31 5.43 21.46
N ASN A 5 2.97 6.57 21.57
CA ASN A 5 2.42 7.84 21.16
C ASN A 5 2.58 8.02 19.65
N VAL A 6 1.48 8.29 18.98
CA VAL A 6 1.39 8.37 17.54
C VAL A 6 1.00 9.76 17.06
N LEU A 7 1.66 10.21 16.00
CA LEU A 7 1.30 11.38 15.20
C LEU A 7 0.85 10.91 13.81
N VAL A 8 -0.28 11.42 13.34
CA VAL A 8 -0.76 11.20 11.97
C VAL A 8 -0.68 12.51 11.20
N ALA A 9 0.24 12.59 10.24
CA ALA A 9 0.37 13.69 9.31
C ALA A 9 -0.42 13.38 8.02
N GLY A 10 -1.22 14.35 7.55
CA GLY A 10 -2.20 14.13 6.49
C GLY A 10 -3.49 13.48 6.99
N SER A 11 -3.88 13.81 8.22
CA SER A 11 -5.00 13.20 8.97
C SER A 11 -6.35 13.28 8.27
N THR A 12 -6.58 14.26 7.40
CA THR A 12 -7.87 14.52 6.73
C THR A 12 -8.03 13.88 5.35
N GLY A 13 -6.95 13.32 4.79
CA GLY A 13 -7.02 12.54 3.55
C GLY A 13 -7.79 11.22 3.76
N TYR A 14 -8.26 10.58 2.68
CA TYR A 14 -8.96 9.28 2.78
C TYR A 14 -8.14 8.23 3.51
N ILE A 15 -6.84 8.13 3.22
CA ILE A 15 -5.93 7.20 3.89
C ILE A 15 -5.72 7.61 5.36
N GLY A 16 -5.52 8.91 5.66
CA GLY A 16 -5.34 9.40 7.02
C GLY A 16 -6.55 9.13 7.90
N VAL A 17 -7.76 9.43 7.41
CA VAL A 17 -9.02 9.12 8.12
C VAL A 17 -9.16 7.61 8.36
N GLN A 18 -8.92 6.78 7.34
CA GLN A 18 -9.00 5.32 7.47
C GLN A 18 -7.96 4.78 8.46
N LEU A 19 -6.74 5.33 8.46
CA LEU A 19 -5.69 5.00 9.42
C LEU A 19 -6.13 5.31 10.86
N ILE A 20 -6.69 6.49 11.09
CA ILE A 20 -7.19 6.89 12.41
C ILE A 20 -8.29 5.95 12.90
N LYS A 21 -9.22 5.54 12.02
CA LYS A 21 -10.28 4.56 12.36
C LYS A 21 -9.70 3.23 12.83
N LEU A 22 -8.61 2.77 12.24
CA LEU A 22 -7.93 1.53 12.64
C LEU A 22 -7.10 1.74 13.92
N LEU A 23 -6.37 2.85 14.04
CA LEU A 23 -5.58 3.17 15.23
C LEU A 23 -6.41 3.31 16.51
N ILE A 24 -7.64 3.81 16.40
CA ILE A 24 -8.58 3.90 17.53
C ILE A 24 -8.86 2.51 18.15
N LYS A 25 -8.91 1.47 17.33
CA LYS A 25 -9.14 0.07 17.75
C LYS A 25 -7.87 -0.59 18.30
N HIS A 26 -6.71 0.02 18.15
CA HIS A 26 -5.44 -0.58 18.51
C HIS A 26 -5.11 -0.35 19.99
N LYS A 27 -5.10 -1.40 20.78
CA LYS A 27 -4.99 -1.32 22.27
C LYS A 27 -3.67 -0.73 22.81
N TYR A 28 -2.59 -0.77 22.03
CA TYR A 28 -1.27 -0.29 22.43
C TYR A 28 -0.91 1.09 21.84
N ILE A 29 -1.89 1.82 21.29
CA ILE A 29 -1.67 3.11 20.65
C ILE A 29 -2.40 4.23 21.39
N ASN A 30 -1.72 5.37 21.51
CA ASN A 30 -2.27 6.64 21.90
C ASN A 30 -2.07 7.63 20.75
N ILE A 31 -3.15 8.08 20.13
CA ILE A 31 -3.10 9.13 19.09
C ILE A 31 -2.91 10.46 19.79
N LYS A 32 -1.69 10.98 19.76
CA LYS A 32 -1.34 12.22 20.48
C LYS A 32 -1.51 13.47 19.62
N TYR A 33 -1.22 13.38 18.31
CA TYR A 33 -1.35 14.50 17.38
C TYR A 33 -1.99 14.06 16.07
N LEU A 34 -2.87 14.91 15.56
CA LEU A 34 -3.42 14.86 14.21
C LEU A 34 -2.97 16.11 13.47
N CYS A 35 -2.24 15.94 12.35
CA CYS A 35 -1.70 17.08 11.63
C CYS A 35 -2.29 17.21 10.23
N GLY A 36 -2.53 18.46 9.84
CA GLY A 36 -3.03 18.87 8.53
C GLY A 36 -2.75 20.35 8.30
N SER A 37 -2.75 20.81 7.04
CA SER A 37 -2.46 22.20 6.68
C SER A 37 -3.71 23.07 6.59
N SER A 38 -4.77 22.58 5.93
CA SER A 38 -6.00 23.34 5.64
C SER A 38 -7.13 23.13 6.64
N SER A 39 -6.88 22.38 7.72
CA SER A 39 -7.92 21.84 8.61
C SER A 39 -7.63 22.13 10.09
N ILE A 40 -6.77 23.12 10.35
CA ILE A 40 -6.33 23.46 11.70
C ILE A 40 -7.55 23.88 12.55
N GLY A 41 -7.62 23.39 13.79
CA GLY A 41 -8.69 23.64 14.74
C GLY A 41 -9.95 22.78 14.56
N LYS A 42 -10.08 22.04 13.44
CA LYS A 42 -11.23 21.15 13.19
C LYS A 42 -11.08 19.82 13.92
N LYS A 43 -12.23 19.16 14.13
CA LYS A 43 -12.30 17.78 14.65
C LYS A 43 -12.18 16.78 13.50
N ILE A 44 -11.60 15.63 13.76
CA ILE A 44 -11.54 14.57 12.74
C ILE A 44 -12.95 13.99 12.43
N SER A 45 -13.89 14.07 13.37
CA SER A 45 -15.30 13.70 13.15
C SER A 45 -15.99 14.54 12.07
N ASP A 46 -15.48 15.75 11.75
CA ASP A 46 -15.99 16.59 10.67
C ASP A 46 -15.68 15.99 9.27
N TYR A 47 -14.72 15.06 9.20
CA TYR A 47 -14.31 14.35 7.99
C TYR A 47 -14.89 12.95 7.88
N ASP A 48 -15.23 12.34 9.03
CA ASP A 48 -15.93 11.05 9.11
C ASP A 48 -16.72 10.98 10.43
N SER A 49 -18.03 11.17 10.35
CA SER A 49 -18.94 11.19 11.50
C SER A 49 -19.02 9.87 12.26
N THR A 50 -18.49 8.76 11.67
CA THR A 50 -18.42 7.46 12.36
C THR A 50 -17.33 7.42 13.45
N ILE A 51 -16.42 8.39 13.47
CA ILE A 51 -15.39 8.55 14.51
C ILE A 51 -16.02 9.23 15.72
N LYS A 52 -16.50 8.43 16.69
CA LYS A 52 -17.15 8.94 17.93
C LYS A 52 -16.14 9.22 19.06
N LYS A 53 -14.94 8.64 18.99
CA LYS A 53 -13.91 8.83 20.02
C LYS A 53 -13.40 10.27 20.02
N LYS A 54 -13.35 10.91 21.21
CA LYS A 54 -12.73 12.23 21.37
C LYS A 54 -11.23 12.10 21.11
N LEU A 55 -10.74 12.83 20.12
CA LEU A 55 -9.34 12.89 19.69
C LEU A 55 -8.85 14.33 19.71
N PRO A 56 -7.52 14.57 19.67
CA PRO A 56 -6.97 15.92 19.55
C PRO A 56 -7.55 16.67 18.33
N LEU A 57 -7.67 17.98 18.44
CA LEU A 57 -7.97 18.83 17.29
C LEU A 57 -6.82 18.76 16.27
N ILE A 58 -7.13 18.93 15.01
CA ILE A 58 -6.14 18.96 13.94
C ILE A 58 -5.28 20.21 14.11
N SER A 59 -3.97 20.04 14.10
CA SER A 59 -2.97 21.11 14.27
C SER A 59 -1.98 21.12 13.10
N LYS A 60 -1.23 22.21 12.97
CA LYS A 60 -0.07 22.26 12.09
C LYS A 60 1.05 21.41 12.69
N PHE A 61 1.78 20.66 11.86
CA PHE A 61 2.97 19.95 12.32
C PHE A 61 4.01 20.92 12.89
N ASN A 62 4.58 20.56 14.03
CA ASN A 62 5.69 21.29 14.66
C ASN A 62 6.77 20.30 15.11
N LYS A 63 8.03 20.66 14.88
CA LYS A 63 9.20 19.84 15.24
C LYS A 63 9.23 19.44 16.74
N SER A 64 8.75 20.33 17.63
CA SER A 64 8.71 20.03 19.09
C SER A 64 7.87 18.81 19.43
N MET A 65 6.82 18.50 18.63
CA MET A 65 5.96 17.32 18.81
C MET A 65 6.75 16.01 18.78
N LEU A 66 7.86 15.96 18.01
CA LEU A 66 8.70 14.76 17.89
C LEU A 66 9.32 14.30 19.21
N LYS A 67 9.47 15.19 20.18
CA LYS A 67 9.96 14.85 21.53
C LYS A 67 9.01 13.93 22.29
N GLU A 68 7.73 13.92 21.93
CA GLU A 68 6.67 13.20 22.66
C GLU A 68 6.12 11.99 21.87
N ILE A 69 6.63 11.76 20.67
CA ILE A 69 6.11 10.79 19.72
C ILE A 69 7.09 9.63 19.54
N ASP A 70 6.55 8.42 19.43
CA ASP A 70 7.29 7.21 19.08
C ASP A 70 7.14 6.91 17.57
N VAL A 71 5.92 7.03 17.02
CA VAL A 71 5.61 6.68 15.64
C VAL A 71 4.92 7.84 14.92
N ILE A 72 5.44 8.19 13.76
CA ILE A 72 4.84 9.15 12.83
C ILE A 72 4.32 8.38 11.62
N PHE A 73 3.05 8.53 11.30
CA PHE A 73 2.49 8.09 10.03
C PHE A 73 2.34 9.29 9.10
N THR A 74 2.84 9.17 7.87
CA THR A 74 2.70 10.21 6.84
C THR A 74 1.80 9.72 5.71
N ALA A 75 0.67 10.40 5.50
CA ALA A 75 -0.24 10.24 4.38
C ALA A 75 -0.37 11.58 3.63
N LEU A 76 0.77 12.10 3.21
CA LEU A 76 0.99 13.45 2.71
C LEU A 76 1.23 13.45 1.19
N PRO A 77 1.10 14.60 0.53
CA PRO A 77 1.63 14.80 -0.82
C PRO A 77 3.12 14.48 -0.91
N ASN A 78 3.58 14.13 -2.12
CA ASN A 78 4.99 13.78 -2.36
C ASN A 78 5.93 14.95 -1.99
N GLY A 79 7.02 14.62 -1.31
CA GLY A 79 8.05 15.55 -0.84
C GLY A 79 7.88 16.01 0.61
N GLU A 80 6.66 15.96 1.17
CA GLU A 80 6.41 16.43 2.54
C GLU A 80 6.91 15.42 3.61
N ALA A 81 6.81 14.12 3.35
CA ALA A 81 7.37 13.12 4.26
C ALA A 81 8.91 13.18 4.31
N GLN A 82 9.56 13.60 3.22
CA GLN A 82 11.01 13.85 3.19
C GLN A 82 11.42 14.96 4.15
N GLU A 83 10.65 16.04 4.21
CA GLU A 83 10.92 17.17 5.14
C GLU A 83 10.79 16.73 6.60
N ILE A 84 9.74 15.97 6.94
CA ILE A 84 9.57 15.41 8.28
C ILE A 84 10.72 14.45 8.62
N SER A 85 11.17 13.64 7.67
CA SER A 85 12.24 12.67 7.88
C SER A 85 13.57 13.31 8.28
N ASN A 86 13.85 14.51 7.81
CA ASN A 86 15.06 15.26 8.17
C ASN A 86 15.05 15.80 9.61
N LEU A 87 13.88 15.77 10.26
CA LEU A 87 13.68 16.28 11.62
C LEU A 87 13.61 15.17 12.67
N LEU A 88 13.58 13.90 12.27
CA LEU A 88 13.38 12.76 13.16
C LEU A 88 14.46 12.69 14.25
N LEU A 89 14.03 12.47 15.49
CA LEU A 89 14.90 12.12 16.59
C LEU A 89 15.22 10.62 16.52
N LYS A 90 16.31 10.17 17.15
CA LYS A 90 16.77 8.77 17.15
C LYS A 90 15.67 7.77 17.57
N LYS A 91 14.79 8.17 18.51
CA LYS A 91 13.70 7.32 19.00
C LYS A 91 12.50 7.23 18.05
N ASN A 92 12.33 8.18 17.14
CA ASN A 92 11.16 8.24 16.28
C ASN A 92 11.23 7.18 15.18
N THR A 93 10.09 6.60 14.85
CA THR A 93 9.88 5.76 13.67
C THR A 93 8.94 6.48 12.72
N LEU A 94 9.33 6.63 11.47
CA LEU A 94 8.47 7.11 10.39
C LEU A 94 7.90 5.91 9.61
N ILE A 95 6.59 5.84 9.48
CA ILE A 95 5.89 4.90 8.59
C ILE A 95 5.26 5.72 7.49
N ASP A 96 5.85 5.63 6.31
CA ASP A 96 5.49 6.45 5.17
C ASP A 96 4.52 5.74 4.23
N LEU A 97 3.34 6.32 4.03
CA LEU A 97 2.34 5.87 3.07
C LEU A 97 2.38 6.72 1.78
N SER A 98 3.23 7.76 1.73
CA SER A 98 3.50 8.51 0.51
C SER A 98 4.45 7.73 -0.40
N ALA A 99 4.88 8.35 -1.48
CA ALA A 99 5.83 7.70 -2.40
C ALA A 99 7.30 8.07 -2.11
N ASP A 100 7.57 8.79 -1.03
CA ASP A 100 8.84 9.49 -0.83
C ASP A 100 10.05 8.57 -0.62
N PHE A 101 9.83 7.39 -0.05
CA PHE A 101 10.90 6.43 0.24
C PHE A 101 10.73 5.07 -0.48
N ARG A 102 9.93 5.01 -1.56
CA ARG A 102 9.70 3.78 -2.32
C ARG A 102 10.77 3.51 -3.37
N LEU A 103 11.41 4.57 -3.89
CA LEU A 103 12.35 4.52 -4.98
C LEU A 103 13.71 5.05 -4.55
N ASN A 104 14.78 4.65 -5.25
CA ASN A 104 16.06 5.31 -5.13
C ASN A 104 16.00 6.74 -5.70
N GLN A 105 17.02 7.56 -5.44
CA GLN A 105 17.07 8.97 -5.82
C GLN A 105 16.86 9.20 -7.32
N ASN A 106 17.50 8.37 -8.17
CA ASN A 106 17.48 8.53 -9.62
C ASN A 106 16.09 8.21 -10.19
N ASP A 107 15.51 7.09 -9.76
CA ASP A 107 14.16 6.70 -10.16
C ASP A 107 13.11 7.67 -9.62
N TYR A 108 13.27 8.17 -8.37
CA TYR A 108 12.41 9.20 -7.84
C TYR A 108 12.41 10.44 -8.73
N PHE A 109 13.59 10.96 -9.10
CA PHE A 109 13.70 12.10 -10.00
C PHE A 109 13.09 11.82 -11.38
N LYS A 110 13.39 10.66 -11.96
CA LYS A 110 12.86 10.25 -13.27
C LYS A 110 11.33 10.25 -13.31
N TRP A 111 10.69 9.73 -12.26
CA TRP A 111 9.24 9.50 -12.26
C TRP A 111 8.42 10.60 -11.58
N TYR A 112 8.97 11.30 -10.60
CA TYR A 112 8.29 12.40 -9.90
C TYR A 112 8.70 13.78 -10.41
N LYS A 113 9.73 13.88 -11.26
CA LYS A 113 10.27 15.13 -11.85
C LYS A 113 10.70 16.17 -10.81
N THR A 114 11.03 15.73 -9.63
CA THR A 114 11.51 16.56 -8.51
C THR A 114 12.70 15.90 -7.83
N LYS A 115 13.66 16.71 -7.37
CA LYS A 115 14.82 16.20 -6.61
C LYS A 115 14.36 15.72 -5.24
N HIS A 116 14.89 14.58 -4.79
CA HIS A 116 14.64 14.05 -3.46
C HIS A 116 15.34 14.92 -2.39
N LYS A 117 14.56 15.48 -1.44
CA LYS A 117 15.06 16.43 -0.41
C LYS A 117 15.74 15.74 0.80
N SER A 118 15.71 14.42 0.86
CA SER A 118 16.19 13.63 2.01
C SER A 118 16.95 12.38 1.58
N VAL A 119 17.94 12.55 0.70
CA VAL A 119 18.70 11.43 0.09
C VAL A 119 19.40 10.56 1.15
N ASN A 120 19.98 11.17 2.19
CA ASN A 120 20.66 10.46 3.26
C ASN A 120 19.73 9.54 4.06
N ASN A 121 18.43 9.83 4.09
CA ASN A 121 17.45 9.01 4.80
C ASN A 121 16.92 7.85 3.96
N ILE A 122 17.14 7.83 2.64
CA ILE A 122 16.86 6.66 1.80
C ILE A 122 17.61 5.43 2.32
N LYS A 123 18.89 5.60 2.73
CA LYS A 123 19.70 4.50 3.30
C LYS A 123 19.20 3.99 4.65
N LYS A 124 18.41 4.80 5.38
CA LYS A 124 17.80 4.44 6.67
C LYS A 124 16.38 3.90 6.51
N SER A 125 15.89 3.84 5.28
CA SER A 125 14.55 3.38 4.94
C SER A 125 14.54 1.94 4.45
N ILE A 126 13.39 1.29 4.64
CA ILE A 126 13.10 0.00 4.04
C ILE A 126 11.72 0.03 3.40
N TYR A 127 11.64 -0.42 2.14
CA TYR A 127 10.37 -0.74 1.51
C TYR A 127 9.84 -2.05 2.10
N SER A 128 8.63 -2.03 2.65
CA SER A 128 8.13 -3.19 3.39
C SER A 128 6.70 -3.57 2.99
N LEU A 129 6.62 -4.65 2.22
CA LEU A 129 5.42 -5.45 2.03
C LEU A 129 5.46 -6.57 3.08
N PRO A 130 4.64 -6.51 4.15
CA PRO A 130 4.82 -7.32 5.37
C PRO A 130 4.87 -8.83 5.14
N GLU A 131 4.14 -9.35 4.15
CA GLU A 131 4.07 -10.77 3.84
C GLU A 131 5.30 -11.31 3.13
N ILE A 132 6.08 -10.43 2.54
CA ILE A 132 7.24 -10.78 1.71
C ILE A 132 8.54 -10.38 2.41
N ASN A 133 8.52 -9.23 3.09
CA ASN A 133 9.69 -8.71 3.76
C ASN A 133 10.08 -9.58 4.97
N LYS A 134 11.29 -10.13 4.92
CA LYS A 134 11.90 -10.93 5.99
C LYS A 134 12.87 -10.14 6.87
N GLU A 135 13.17 -8.91 6.51
CA GLU A 135 14.09 -8.05 7.25
C GLU A 135 13.59 -7.71 8.66
N ASN A 136 14.53 -7.55 9.57
CA ASN A 136 14.21 -7.06 10.91
C ASN A 136 13.92 -5.55 10.86
N LEU A 137 12.65 -5.17 10.89
CA LEU A 137 12.21 -3.78 10.81
C LEU A 137 12.75 -2.89 11.94
N LYS A 138 13.20 -3.46 13.06
CA LYS A 138 13.78 -2.68 14.17
C LYS A 138 15.05 -1.92 13.76
N LYS A 139 15.78 -2.39 12.76
CA LYS A 139 17.01 -1.78 12.26
C LYS A 139 16.75 -0.47 11.48
N TYR A 140 15.53 -0.25 11.02
CA TYR A 140 15.20 0.86 10.12
C TYR A 140 14.39 1.93 10.85
N GLN A 141 14.76 3.18 10.66
CA GLN A 141 14.04 4.32 11.23
C GLN A 141 12.83 4.69 10.37
N ILE A 142 12.90 4.43 9.06
CA ILE A 142 11.85 4.75 8.08
C ILE A 142 11.36 3.45 7.46
N ILE A 143 10.05 3.24 7.48
CA ILE A 143 9.38 2.13 6.81
C ILE A 143 8.49 2.71 5.72
N SER A 144 8.84 2.46 4.46
CA SER A 144 8.07 2.88 3.30
C SER A 144 7.04 1.80 2.96
N CYS A 145 5.77 2.16 3.01
CA CYS A 145 4.69 1.25 2.65
C CYS A 145 4.49 1.24 1.13
N PRO A 146 4.27 0.08 0.52
CA PRO A 146 3.90 -0.06 -0.88
C PRO A 146 2.69 0.78 -1.29
N GLY A 147 2.65 1.18 -2.55
CA GLY A 147 1.43 1.69 -3.16
C GLY A 147 0.33 0.62 -3.26
N CYS A 148 -0.91 1.05 -3.43
CA CYS A 148 -2.05 0.12 -3.46
C CYS A 148 -1.99 -0.85 -4.65
N TYR A 149 -1.68 -0.36 -5.85
CA TYR A 149 -1.48 -1.24 -7.01
C TYR A 149 -0.27 -2.18 -6.83
N PRO A 150 0.93 -1.69 -6.45
CA PRO A 150 2.06 -2.57 -6.13
C PRO A 150 1.70 -3.65 -5.12
N THR A 151 0.94 -3.34 -4.08
CA THR A 151 0.48 -4.34 -3.10
C THR A 151 -0.30 -5.47 -3.77
N SER A 152 -1.32 -5.14 -4.60
CA SER A 152 -2.16 -6.14 -5.26
C SER A 152 -1.41 -6.95 -6.33
N ILE A 153 -0.31 -6.42 -6.87
CA ILE A 153 0.47 -7.00 -7.96
C ILE A 153 1.66 -7.82 -7.44
N LEU A 154 2.42 -7.26 -6.50
CA LEU A 154 3.63 -7.91 -5.96
C LEU A 154 3.30 -9.18 -5.17
N ILE A 155 2.20 -9.17 -4.41
CA ILE A 155 1.78 -10.34 -3.63
C ILE A 155 1.63 -11.58 -4.53
N PRO A 156 0.88 -11.61 -5.62
CA PRO A 156 0.81 -12.79 -6.47
C PRO A 156 2.06 -13.04 -7.31
N LEU A 157 2.78 -12.02 -7.78
CA LEU A 157 3.87 -12.19 -8.74
C LEU A 157 5.19 -12.63 -8.12
N ILE A 158 5.58 -12.08 -6.97
CA ILE A 158 6.90 -12.36 -6.36
C ILE A 158 7.16 -13.85 -6.17
N PRO A 159 6.25 -14.68 -5.60
CA PRO A 159 6.49 -16.11 -5.46
C PRO A 159 6.70 -16.83 -6.79
N LEU A 160 6.00 -16.40 -7.83
CA LEU A 160 6.02 -17.04 -9.14
C LEU A 160 7.30 -16.71 -9.92
N VAL A 161 7.72 -15.44 -9.88
CA VAL A 161 8.98 -14.99 -10.50
C VAL A 161 10.16 -15.61 -9.77
N LYS A 162 10.17 -15.57 -8.44
CA LYS A 162 11.25 -16.15 -7.62
C LYS A 162 11.43 -17.67 -7.84
N LYS A 163 10.37 -18.37 -8.20
CA LYS A 163 10.39 -19.81 -8.53
C LYS A 163 10.50 -20.09 -10.02
N GLU A 164 10.71 -19.03 -10.82
CA GLU A 164 10.88 -19.11 -12.28
C GLU A 164 9.75 -19.86 -13.00
N LEU A 165 8.51 -19.70 -12.54
CA LEU A 165 7.36 -20.42 -13.08
C LEU A 165 6.67 -19.70 -14.25
N ILE A 166 6.93 -18.43 -14.42
CA ILE A 166 6.29 -17.59 -15.44
C ILE A 166 7.33 -16.89 -16.31
N ASN A 167 6.92 -16.52 -17.52
CA ASN A 167 7.75 -15.71 -18.41
C ASN A 167 7.79 -14.27 -17.89
N SER A 168 8.99 -13.70 -17.74
CA SER A 168 9.20 -12.35 -17.23
C SER A 168 9.02 -11.25 -18.28
N ASN A 169 8.97 -11.61 -19.58
CA ASN A 169 9.02 -10.62 -20.67
C ASN A 169 7.66 -10.16 -21.19
N ASN A 170 6.57 -10.77 -20.75
CA ASN A 170 5.23 -10.45 -21.27
C ASN A 170 4.17 -10.57 -20.17
N ILE A 171 4.26 -9.71 -19.18
CA ILE A 171 3.25 -9.65 -18.11
C ILE A 171 2.37 -8.42 -18.35
N ILE A 172 1.09 -8.65 -18.62
CA ILE A 172 0.10 -7.60 -18.77
C ILE A 172 -0.71 -7.50 -17.49
N ILE A 173 -0.85 -6.29 -16.98
CA ILE A 173 -1.57 -6.00 -15.74
C ILE A 173 -2.60 -4.93 -16.00
N ASP A 174 -3.85 -5.27 -15.81
CA ASP A 174 -4.99 -4.41 -15.98
C ASP A 174 -5.71 -4.28 -14.63
N SER A 175 -5.62 -3.11 -14.00
CA SER A 175 -6.12 -2.92 -12.64
C SER A 175 -7.23 -1.87 -12.59
N LYS A 176 -8.34 -2.22 -11.93
CA LYS A 176 -9.48 -1.36 -11.67
C LYS A 176 -9.45 -0.91 -10.22
N SER A 177 -9.46 0.40 -9.97
CA SER A 177 -9.42 1.00 -8.63
C SER A 177 -10.60 1.91 -8.38
N GLY A 178 -11.13 1.85 -7.15
CA GLY A 178 -12.04 2.87 -6.68
C GLY A 178 -11.38 4.26 -6.62
N TYR A 179 -12.20 5.31 -6.78
CA TYR A 179 -11.74 6.69 -6.91
C TYR A 179 -11.09 7.26 -5.62
N SER A 180 -11.28 6.63 -4.48
CA SER A 180 -10.57 7.03 -3.24
C SER A 180 -9.05 6.93 -3.36
N GLY A 181 -8.52 6.09 -4.26
CA GLY A 181 -7.10 5.98 -4.54
C GLY A 181 -6.49 7.23 -5.17
N ALA A 182 -7.29 8.03 -5.84
CA ALA A 182 -6.86 9.29 -6.45
C ALA A 182 -6.89 10.49 -5.49
N GLY A 183 -7.35 10.31 -4.23
CA GLY A 183 -7.40 11.33 -3.20
C GLY A 183 -8.59 12.30 -3.30
N ARG A 184 -8.80 13.10 -2.27
CA ARG A 184 -9.96 14.01 -2.19
C ARG A 184 -9.98 15.11 -3.27
N GLY A 185 -8.81 15.58 -3.70
CA GLY A 185 -8.72 16.63 -4.73
C GLY A 185 -9.25 16.20 -6.09
N VAL A 186 -9.08 14.92 -6.42
CA VAL A 186 -9.54 14.35 -7.69
C VAL A 186 -11.05 14.15 -7.71
N HIS A 187 -11.68 13.89 -6.56
CA HIS A 187 -13.14 13.81 -6.47
C HIS A 187 -13.83 15.09 -7.00
N LYS A 188 -13.29 16.27 -6.69
CA LYS A 188 -13.82 17.55 -7.20
C LYS A 188 -13.71 17.68 -8.73
N LYS A 189 -12.67 17.12 -9.33
CA LYS A 189 -12.45 17.13 -10.78
C LYS A 189 -13.39 16.15 -11.50
N TYR A 190 -13.58 14.97 -10.95
CA TYR A 190 -14.41 13.92 -11.53
C TYR A 190 -15.91 14.08 -11.24
N SER A 191 -16.31 14.74 -10.16
CA SER A 191 -17.73 15.03 -9.90
C SER A 191 -18.37 15.92 -10.96
N LYS A 192 -17.57 16.75 -11.65
CA LYS A 192 -18.01 17.52 -12.80
C LYS A 192 -18.20 16.69 -14.09
N ASN A 193 -17.60 15.48 -14.17
CA ASN A 193 -17.55 14.64 -15.35
C ASN A 193 -18.26 13.29 -15.16
N ASN A 194 -19.33 13.27 -14.37
CA ASN A 194 -20.18 12.07 -14.18
C ASN A 194 -19.40 10.82 -13.73
N LEU A 195 -18.62 10.96 -12.63
CA LEU A 195 -17.80 9.88 -12.06
C LEU A 195 -18.55 8.56 -11.87
N TYR A 196 -19.86 8.65 -11.57
CA TYR A 196 -20.69 7.48 -11.25
C TYR A 196 -21.12 6.67 -12.48
N GLU A 197 -20.90 7.16 -13.69
CA GLU A 197 -21.28 6.50 -14.94
C GLU A 197 -20.07 6.26 -15.86
N SER A 198 -18.86 6.52 -15.41
CA SER A 198 -17.67 6.41 -16.26
C SER A 198 -16.58 5.55 -15.66
N LEU A 199 -15.85 4.86 -16.50
CA LEU A 199 -14.62 4.16 -16.22
C LEU A 199 -13.53 4.76 -17.10
N SER A 200 -12.40 5.15 -16.51
CA SER A 200 -11.33 5.84 -17.23
C SER A 200 -9.98 5.17 -17.02
N ALA A 201 -9.25 4.87 -18.09
CA ALA A 201 -7.83 4.54 -18.01
C ALA A 201 -7.03 5.82 -17.73
N TYR A 202 -5.93 5.69 -16.97
CA TYR A 202 -5.02 6.80 -16.71
C TYR A 202 -3.59 6.32 -16.54
N GLY A 203 -2.61 7.19 -16.79
CA GLY A 203 -1.20 6.84 -16.64
C GLY A 203 -0.76 5.62 -17.48
N VAL A 204 -1.40 5.41 -18.63
CA VAL A 204 -1.18 4.25 -19.51
C VAL A 204 0.29 4.21 -19.94
N GLY A 205 0.97 3.10 -19.66
CA GLY A 205 2.39 2.90 -19.95
C GLY A 205 3.36 3.69 -19.07
N PHE A 206 2.90 4.71 -18.33
CA PHE A 206 3.76 5.64 -17.58
C PHE A 206 3.25 5.93 -16.16
N HIS A 207 2.65 4.96 -15.52
CA HIS A 207 2.20 5.14 -14.13
C HIS A 207 3.36 5.06 -13.14
N ARG A 208 3.36 5.93 -12.13
CA ARG A 208 4.42 6.04 -11.11
C ARG A 208 4.64 4.77 -10.26
N HIS A 209 3.73 3.80 -10.29
CA HIS A 209 3.90 2.51 -9.66
C HIS A 209 4.67 1.49 -10.52
N ASN A 210 4.92 1.74 -11.82
CA ASN A 210 5.71 0.83 -12.65
C ASN A 210 7.09 0.57 -12.06
N PRO A 211 7.93 1.60 -11.80
CA PRO A 211 9.27 1.38 -11.27
C PRO A 211 9.26 0.75 -9.87
N GLU A 212 8.22 1.02 -9.06
CA GLU A 212 8.06 0.40 -7.74
C GLU A 212 7.89 -1.11 -7.87
N ILE A 213 7.05 -1.58 -8.80
CA ILE A 213 6.80 -3.01 -9.04
C ILE A 213 8.07 -3.68 -9.60
N GLU A 214 8.66 -3.10 -10.63
CA GLU A 214 9.82 -3.65 -11.32
C GLU A 214 11.03 -3.74 -10.39
N ASN A 215 11.32 -2.67 -9.63
CA ASN A 215 12.47 -2.61 -8.73
C ASN A 215 12.33 -3.62 -7.57
N GLU A 216 11.14 -3.75 -6.97
CA GLU A 216 10.95 -4.70 -5.87
C GLU A 216 11.02 -6.16 -6.34
N ILE A 217 10.49 -6.48 -7.52
CA ILE A 217 10.65 -7.83 -8.08
C ILE A 217 12.12 -8.11 -8.39
N LYS A 218 12.82 -7.19 -9.04
CA LYS A 218 14.25 -7.34 -9.32
C LYS A 218 15.06 -7.55 -8.04
N LYS A 219 14.81 -6.74 -7.01
CA LYS A 219 15.49 -6.82 -5.72
C LYS A 219 15.30 -8.20 -5.04
N ILE A 220 14.10 -8.77 -5.12
CA ILE A 220 13.75 -10.00 -4.39
C ILE A 220 14.09 -11.26 -5.19
N SER A 221 13.97 -11.23 -6.51
CA SER A 221 14.16 -12.39 -7.39
C SER A 221 15.43 -12.36 -8.24
N GLY A 222 16.09 -11.20 -8.35
CA GLY A 222 17.19 -11.00 -9.32
C GLY A 222 16.72 -10.84 -10.77
N THR A 223 15.42 -10.97 -11.06
CA THR A 223 14.86 -11.00 -12.41
C THR A 223 14.32 -9.63 -12.81
N ASN A 224 14.70 -9.15 -13.98
CA ASN A 224 14.04 -8.00 -14.60
C ASN A 224 12.68 -8.44 -15.15
N LEU A 225 11.64 -7.64 -14.88
CA LEU A 225 10.33 -7.82 -15.46
C LEU A 225 10.05 -6.76 -16.51
N ASN A 226 9.42 -7.17 -17.61
CA ASN A 226 8.78 -6.27 -18.55
C ASN A 226 7.27 -6.35 -18.33
N ILE A 227 6.72 -5.32 -17.71
CA ILE A 227 5.28 -5.24 -17.43
C ILE A 227 4.62 -4.18 -18.30
N THR A 228 3.44 -4.51 -18.81
CA THR A 228 2.51 -3.53 -19.37
C THR A 228 1.42 -3.30 -18.35
N PHE A 229 1.43 -2.14 -17.71
CA PHE A 229 0.49 -1.81 -16.64
C PHE A 229 -0.48 -0.72 -17.06
N THR A 230 -1.78 -1.03 -16.99
CA THR A 230 -2.88 -0.10 -17.30
C THR A 230 -3.80 0.01 -16.08
N PRO A 231 -3.71 1.10 -15.32
CA PRO A 231 -4.66 1.37 -14.24
C PRO A 231 -5.92 2.03 -14.76
N HIS A 232 -7.06 1.69 -14.14
CA HIS A 232 -8.35 2.30 -14.40
C HIS A 232 -8.96 2.87 -13.12
N LEU A 233 -9.62 4.00 -13.25
CA LEU A 233 -10.45 4.57 -12.20
C LEU A 233 -11.91 4.19 -12.48
N THR A 234 -12.56 3.63 -11.46
CA THR A 234 -13.94 3.15 -11.53
C THR A 234 -14.86 3.99 -10.67
N PRO A 235 -16.19 3.96 -10.89
CA PRO A 235 -17.15 4.74 -10.12
C PRO A 235 -17.33 4.24 -8.66
N MET A 236 -16.78 3.10 -8.27
CA MET A 236 -16.82 2.64 -6.89
C MET A 236 -15.89 3.48 -5.99
N PHE A 237 -16.27 3.66 -4.72
CA PHE A 237 -15.46 4.44 -3.78
C PHE A 237 -14.11 3.77 -3.48
N ARG A 238 -14.09 2.47 -3.13
CA ARG A 238 -12.91 1.72 -2.72
C ARG A 238 -12.84 0.33 -3.34
N GLY A 239 -11.70 -0.30 -3.22
CA GLY A 239 -11.38 -1.61 -3.75
C GLY A 239 -10.48 -1.54 -4.97
N ILE A 240 -9.60 -2.53 -5.12
CA ILE A 240 -8.79 -2.77 -6.32
C ILE A 240 -9.00 -4.22 -6.76
N LEU A 241 -9.28 -4.40 -8.04
CA LEU A 241 -9.17 -5.68 -8.74
C LEU A 241 -8.05 -5.56 -9.77
N SER A 242 -6.98 -6.32 -9.57
CA SER A 242 -5.91 -6.47 -10.56
C SER A 242 -6.08 -7.77 -11.33
N THR A 243 -6.19 -7.67 -12.65
CA THR A 243 -6.21 -8.80 -13.59
C THR A 243 -4.83 -8.90 -14.22
N ILE A 244 -4.12 -9.99 -13.95
CA ILE A 244 -2.73 -10.18 -14.34
C ILE A 244 -2.66 -11.36 -15.30
N TYR A 245 -2.26 -11.09 -16.54
CA TYR A 245 -2.10 -12.10 -17.59
C TYR A 245 -0.66 -12.57 -17.60
N ILE A 246 -0.46 -13.88 -17.49
CA ILE A 246 0.86 -14.51 -17.42
C ILE A 246 1.01 -15.64 -18.44
N ASP A 247 2.20 -15.74 -19.01
CA ASP A 247 2.64 -16.90 -19.79
C ASP A 247 3.44 -17.84 -18.90
N LEU A 248 3.11 -19.13 -18.94
CA LEU A 248 3.77 -20.16 -18.14
C LEU A 248 5.07 -20.61 -18.82
N LYS A 249 6.08 -20.95 -18.01
CA LYS A 249 7.25 -21.67 -18.52
C LYS A 249 6.90 -23.13 -18.83
N LYS A 250 7.77 -23.80 -19.61
CA LYS A 250 7.61 -25.21 -20.00
C LYS A 250 7.38 -26.09 -18.75
N ASN A 251 6.48 -27.05 -18.84
CA ASN A 251 6.13 -27.98 -17.75
C ASN A 251 5.52 -27.33 -16.49
N VAL A 252 5.03 -26.10 -16.59
CA VAL A 252 4.26 -25.44 -15.54
C VAL A 252 2.77 -25.47 -15.89
N ASN A 253 1.94 -25.68 -14.88
CA ASN A 253 0.47 -25.70 -15.01
C ASN A 253 -0.20 -24.97 -13.85
N GLN A 254 -1.52 -24.78 -13.95
CA GLN A 254 -2.31 -24.08 -12.92
C GLN A 254 -2.13 -24.70 -11.51
N LYS A 255 -2.08 -26.03 -11.40
CA LYS A 255 -1.91 -26.73 -10.10
C LYS A 255 -0.58 -26.34 -9.45
N LYS A 256 0.51 -26.30 -10.24
CA LYS A 256 1.84 -25.89 -9.74
C LYS A 256 1.85 -24.44 -9.28
N ILE A 257 1.21 -23.53 -10.03
CA ILE A 257 1.06 -22.11 -9.63
C ILE A 257 0.28 -21.98 -8.30
N LEU A 258 -0.88 -22.61 -8.20
CA LEU A 258 -1.70 -22.59 -6.99
C LEU A 258 -0.97 -23.15 -5.77
N ASN A 259 -0.29 -24.28 -5.93
CA ASN A 259 0.46 -24.90 -4.83
C ASN A 259 1.62 -23.99 -4.38
N THR A 260 2.33 -23.36 -5.31
CA THR A 260 3.41 -22.41 -4.98
C THR A 260 2.88 -21.27 -4.15
N LEU A 261 1.78 -20.64 -4.55
CA LEU A 261 1.16 -19.55 -3.80
C LEU A 261 0.67 -20.00 -2.41
N LYS A 262 0.01 -21.17 -2.33
CA LYS A 262 -0.47 -21.72 -1.03
C LYS A 262 0.67 -21.99 -0.07
N ILE A 263 1.76 -22.60 -0.54
CA ILE A 263 2.94 -22.91 0.29
C ILE A 263 3.61 -21.61 0.75
N PHE A 264 3.80 -20.64 -0.16
CA PHE A 264 4.48 -19.40 0.13
C PHE A 264 3.73 -18.57 1.19
N TYR A 265 2.39 -18.53 1.12
CA TYR A 265 1.54 -17.74 2.01
C TYR A 265 0.86 -18.54 3.12
N LYS A 266 1.27 -19.79 3.39
CA LYS A 266 0.66 -20.70 4.38
C LYS A 266 0.45 -20.03 5.76
N ASN A 267 1.41 -19.23 6.20
CA ASN A 267 1.41 -18.60 7.54
C ASN A 267 1.02 -17.11 7.51
N GLN A 268 0.58 -16.59 6.35
CA GLN A 268 0.23 -15.18 6.20
C GLN A 268 -1.26 -14.95 6.49
N LYS A 269 -1.55 -14.22 7.58
CA LYS A 269 -2.92 -14.05 8.10
C LYS A 269 -3.86 -13.30 7.16
N PHE A 270 -3.30 -12.42 6.33
CA PHE A 270 -4.07 -11.53 5.47
C PHE A 270 -4.08 -11.96 3.99
N ILE A 271 -3.43 -13.07 3.64
CA ILE A 271 -3.41 -13.58 2.27
C ILE A 271 -4.26 -14.86 2.18
N LYS A 272 -5.21 -14.88 1.24
CA LYS A 272 -6.05 -16.04 0.97
C LYS A 272 -5.95 -16.46 -0.49
N ILE A 273 -5.46 -17.67 -0.71
CA ILE A 273 -5.42 -18.28 -2.03
C ILE A 273 -6.73 -19.07 -2.21
N MET A 274 -7.53 -18.62 -3.17
CA MET A 274 -8.86 -19.17 -3.43
C MET A 274 -8.79 -20.51 -4.17
N LYS A 275 -9.92 -21.19 -4.31
CA LYS A 275 -10.04 -22.36 -5.17
C LYS A 275 -9.69 -21.97 -6.62
N LYS A 276 -9.25 -22.93 -7.44
CA LYS A 276 -9.01 -22.70 -8.87
C LYS A 276 -10.25 -22.11 -9.53
N ASP A 277 -10.03 -21.22 -10.47
CA ASP A 277 -11.08 -20.59 -11.30
C ASP A 277 -12.16 -19.81 -10.52
N SER A 278 -11.91 -19.45 -9.23
CA SER A 278 -12.81 -18.61 -8.47
C SER A 278 -12.85 -17.19 -9.05
N LEU A 279 -14.03 -16.69 -9.27
CA LEU A 279 -14.23 -15.27 -9.61
C LEU A 279 -14.17 -14.43 -8.33
N LEU A 280 -13.48 -13.28 -8.41
CA LEU A 280 -13.29 -12.38 -7.28
C LEU A 280 -13.99 -11.05 -7.51
N SER A 281 -14.56 -10.52 -6.45
CA SER A 281 -15.10 -9.16 -6.38
C SER A 281 -14.31 -8.32 -5.38
N THR A 282 -14.22 -7.01 -5.61
CA THR A 282 -13.68 -6.09 -4.60
C THR A 282 -14.48 -6.15 -3.30
N ASN A 283 -15.78 -6.48 -3.37
CA ASN A 283 -16.65 -6.65 -2.20
C ASN A 283 -16.19 -7.76 -1.23
N ASP A 284 -15.45 -8.75 -1.72
CA ASP A 284 -14.92 -9.86 -0.90
C ASP A 284 -13.92 -9.40 0.17
N VAL A 285 -13.32 -8.21 -0.02
CA VAL A 285 -12.21 -7.70 0.81
C VAL A 285 -12.42 -6.29 1.35
N ILE A 286 -13.49 -5.60 0.96
CA ILE A 286 -13.78 -4.23 1.44
C ILE A 286 -13.85 -4.20 2.97
N ASN A 287 -13.28 -3.14 3.56
CA ASN A 287 -13.15 -2.92 5.00
C ASN A 287 -12.27 -3.95 5.73
N THR A 288 -11.48 -4.74 5.01
CA THR A 288 -10.53 -5.70 5.59
C THR A 288 -9.08 -5.43 5.17
N ASN A 289 -8.13 -5.98 5.94
CA ASN A 289 -6.70 -5.97 5.55
C ASN A 289 -6.33 -7.19 4.68
N ASN A 290 -7.32 -7.84 4.05
CA ASN A 290 -7.09 -9.06 3.27
C ASN A 290 -6.69 -8.76 1.81
N CYS A 291 -5.93 -9.71 1.26
CA CYS A 291 -5.71 -9.86 -0.17
C CYS A 291 -6.16 -11.26 -0.59
N TYR A 292 -7.14 -11.36 -1.49
CA TYR A 292 -7.58 -12.64 -2.04
C TYR A 292 -7.00 -12.78 -3.44
N ILE A 293 -6.51 -14.00 -3.74
CA ILE A 293 -5.86 -14.34 -5.00
C ILE A 293 -6.53 -15.56 -5.59
N SER A 294 -6.92 -15.48 -6.85
CA SER A 294 -7.42 -16.61 -7.65
C SER A 294 -6.55 -16.79 -8.88
N VAL A 295 -6.40 -18.04 -9.32
CA VAL A 295 -5.69 -18.40 -10.55
C VAL A 295 -6.69 -19.06 -11.47
N CYS A 296 -6.92 -18.45 -12.63
CA CYS A 296 -7.93 -18.84 -13.59
C CYS A 296 -7.30 -19.36 -14.88
N LYS A 297 -7.89 -20.42 -15.44
CA LYS A 297 -7.52 -20.95 -16.75
C LYS A 297 -7.96 -20.02 -17.86
N THR A 298 -7.28 -20.12 -18.98
CA THR A 298 -7.70 -19.61 -20.27
C THR A 298 -7.93 -20.76 -21.24
N LYS A 299 -8.42 -20.48 -22.45
CA LYS A 299 -8.48 -21.49 -23.52
C LYS A 299 -7.09 -21.96 -23.99
N TYR A 300 -6.03 -21.22 -23.66
CA TYR A 300 -4.64 -21.54 -24.03
C TYR A 300 -3.94 -22.25 -22.87
N LYS A 301 -3.31 -23.42 -23.14
CA LYS A 301 -2.66 -24.23 -22.11
C LYS A 301 -1.48 -23.55 -21.40
N ASN A 302 -0.80 -22.66 -22.09
CA ASN A 302 0.39 -21.94 -21.58
C ASN A 302 0.08 -20.57 -20.97
N LYS A 303 -1.21 -20.17 -20.88
CA LYS A 303 -1.62 -18.86 -20.33
C LYS A 303 -2.56 -19.03 -19.15
N LEU A 304 -2.34 -18.22 -18.11
CA LEU A 304 -3.26 -18.10 -16.97
C LEU A 304 -3.57 -16.64 -16.70
N ILE A 305 -4.67 -16.42 -16.01
CA ILE A 305 -5.05 -15.12 -15.46
C ILE A 305 -5.01 -15.23 -13.94
N ILE A 306 -4.32 -14.28 -13.29
CA ILE A 306 -4.38 -14.14 -11.84
C ILE A 306 -5.28 -12.96 -11.53
N LEU A 307 -6.27 -13.20 -10.69
CA LEU A 307 -7.10 -12.16 -10.10
C LEU A 307 -6.58 -11.89 -8.68
N SER A 308 -6.36 -10.62 -8.36
CA SER A 308 -5.96 -10.18 -7.02
C SER A 308 -6.83 -9.02 -6.58
N VAL A 309 -7.46 -9.14 -5.41
CA VAL A 309 -8.34 -8.11 -4.85
C VAL A 309 -7.89 -7.66 -3.49
N ILE A 310 -7.93 -6.35 -3.26
CA ILE A 310 -7.64 -5.71 -1.97
C ILE A 310 -8.58 -4.51 -1.74
N ASP A 311 -8.73 -4.11 -0.49
CA ASP A 311 -9.20 -2.75 -0.17
C ASP A 311 -8.02 -1.78 -0.29
N ASN A 312 -8.10 -0.83 -1.23
CA ASN A 312 -7.01 0.11 -1.52
C ASN A 312 -6.71 1.08 -0.38
N LEU A 313 -7.67 1.36 0.51
CA LEU A 313 -7.47 2.23 1.67
C LEU A 313 -6.90 1.47 2.88
N ILE A 314 -7.16 0.15 2.97
CA ILE A 314 -6.72 -0.65 4.11
C ILE A 314 -5.51 -1.49 3.73
N LYS A 315 -5.66 -2.61 3.03
CA LYS A 315 -4.51 -3.44 2.62
C LYS A 315 -3.56 -2.70 1.69
N GLY A 316 -4.10 -1.85 0.81
CA GLY A 316 -3.32 -1.00 -0.08
C GLY A 316 -2.71 0.25 0.57
N GLY A 317 -2.93 0.48 1.88
CA GLY A 317 -2.47 1.70 2.56
C GLY A 317 -2.45 1.60 4.08
N SER A 318 -3.50 2.10 4.74
CA SER A 318 -3.53 2.28 6.20
C SER A 318 -3.37 0.99 7.01
N GLY A 319 -3.99 -0.10 6.59
CA GLY A 319 -3.89 -1.39 7.27
C GLY A 319 -2.51 -1.99 7.15
N GLN A 320 -1.89 -1.91 5.96
CA GLN A 320 -0.52 -2.33 5.75
C GLN A 320 0.48 -1.51 6.59
N ALA A 321 0.24 -0.22 6.78
CA ALA A 321 1.08 0.62 7.63
C ALA A 321 1.00 0.19 9.11
N ILE A 322 -0.19 -0.15 9.62
CA ILE A 322 -0.36 -0.70 10.96
C ILE A 322 0.29 -2.09 11.07
N GLN A 323 0.15 -2.93 10.06
CA GLN A 323 0.79 -4.24 10.00
C GLN A 323 2.33 -4.11 10.11
N ASN A 324 2.94 -3.16 9.40
CA ASN A 324 4.35 -2.83 9.50
C ASN A 324 4.75 -2.33 10.90
N MET A 325 3.95 -1.44 11.50
CA MET A 325 4.14 -0.99 12.87
C MET A 325 4.10 -2.17 13.85
N ASN A 326 3.12 -3.04 13.72
CA ASN A 326 2.98 -4.21 14.58
C ASN A 326 4.22 -5.12 14.51
N LYS A 327 4.74 -5.39 13.30
CA LYS A 327 5.98 -6.14 13.11
C LYS A 327 7.19 -5.44 13.74
N LYS A 328 7.32 -4.12 13.55
CA LYS A 328 8.45 -3.35 14.12
C LYS A 328 8.50 -3.39 15.63
N TYR A 329 7.34 -3.29 16.28
CA TYR A 329 7.23 -3.23 17.74
C TYR A 329 6.91 -4.58 18.40
N ASN A 330 6.98 -5.68 17.63
CA ASN A 330 6.67 -7.04 18.10
C ASN A 330 5.25 -7.18 18.69
N PHE A 331 4.30 -6.42 18.18
CA PHE A 331 2.89 -6.69 18.44
C PHE A 331 2.40 -7.84 17.57
N LYS A 332 1.31 -8.51 18.02
CA LYS A 332 0.63 -9.47 17.14
C LYS A 332 0.17 -8.74 15.88
N GLU A 333 0.50 -9.27 14.73
CA GLU A 333 0.32 -8.62 13.42
C GLU A 333 -1.13 -8.16 13.16
N THR A 334 -2.11 -8.85 13.74
CA THR A 334 -3.54 -8.62 13.53
C THR A 334 -4.15 -7.53 14.44
N ILE A 335 -3.41 -7.01 15.43
CA ILE A 335 -3.96 -6.01 16.38
C ILE A 335 -4.35 -4.73 15.63
N GLY A 336 -5.58 -4.27 15.84
CA GLY A 336 -6.15 -3.10 15.18
C GLY A 336 -6.63 -3.34 13.73
N LEU A 337 -6.48 -4.58 13.21
CA LEU A 337 -6.79 -4.95 11.82
C LEU A 337 -7.90 -6.01 11.68
N ILE A 338 -8.26 -6.65 12.78
CA ILE A 338 -9.35 -7.64 12.90
C ILE A 338 -10.28 -7.20 14.01
#